data_b63d5cb470b33dd79d279dade5414c15
#
_entry.id   b63d5cb470b33dd79d279dade5414c15
#
_cell.length_a   1.000
_cell.length_b   1.000
_cell.length_c   1.000
_cell.angle_alpha   90.00
_cell.angle_beta   90.00
_cell.angle_gamma   90.00
#
_symmetry.space_group_name_H-M   'P 1'
#
loop_
_entity.id
_entity.type
_entity.pdbx_description
1 polymer ?
#
loop_
_entity_poly.entity_id
_entity_poly.type
_entity_poly.pdbx_seq_one_letter_code
_entity_poly.pdbx_strand_id
1 'polypeptide(L)'
;MKALVTARMNPADLDRLSNAGFEITTSGYGVTGQKLSESELIAALADKDVAIVEFEPLTEAAISSASHLKLLACCRNEPGANVDLAFAAQSGIPVLFTPGRNAIAVAEYTLALILAVARNIPTTHHLLRYTDELTAQSYSDKSGARSGITSEWSLDPGAPFQRFEGVELFGKTLGIIGFGAIGQQIAARAKAFGLKVIASDPFQKDSVFDQYGVEKFEMNEVAAKSDFITMAAKVTPETTGMFSRETFSLMKPSAFFINTARAALVDYEALYDVLAAGKIAGAALDVYPAEPLPSDSKFRSLSNIVLSPHLAGSTAEVKNHHSKMVVDDILNILQGNSVHRVSHPDVLAQFLKSGGLS
;
A
#
# COMPACT_ATOMS: atom_id res chain seq x y z
N MET A 1 -2.57 -34.30 5.29
CA MET A 1 -2.92 -33.16 6.15
C MET A 1 -4.12 -32.41 5.59
N LYS A 2 -4.92 -31.79 6.47
CA LYS A 2 -6.11 -31.04 6.07
C LYS A 2 -5.87 -29.54 6.21
N ALA A 3 -6.19 -28.78 5.16
CA ALA A 3 -6.05 -27.32 5.16
C ALA A 3 -7.39 -26.61 4.95
N LEU A 4 -7.69 -25.63 5.80
CA LEU A 4 -8.76 -24.65 5.56
C LEU A 4 -8.17 -23.44 4.83
N VAL A 5 -8.80 -23.02 3.74
CA VAL A 5 -8.41 -21.81 2.99
C VAL A 5 -9.61 -20.87 2.92
N THR A 6 -9.53 -19.74 3.61
CA THR A 6 -10.52 -18.67 3.54
C THR A 6 -9.98 -17.42 2.82
N ALA A 7 -8.69 -17.39 2.50
CA ALA A 7 -8.06 -16.36 1.70
C ALA A 7 -8.40 -16.52 0.20
N ARG A 8 -8.37 -15.40 -0.54
CA ARG A 8 -8.34 -15.46 -2.01
C ARG A 8 -6.98 -16.00 -2.44
N MET A 9 -6.96 -17.16 -3.08
CA MET A 9 -5.71 -17.79 -3.51
C MET A 9 -5.65 -17.98 -5.02
N ASN A 10 -4.44 -18.04 -5.55
CA ASN A 10 -4.19 -18.46 -6.92
C ASN A 10 -4.41 -19.98 -7.02
N PRO A 11 -5.26 -20.48 -7.94
CA PRO A 11 -5.51 -21.91 -8.10
C PRO A 11 -4.22 -22.75 -8.30
N ALA A 12 -3.28 -22.27 -9.09
CA ALA A 12 -2.03 -22.99 -9.32
C ALA A 12 -1.19 -23.20 -8.04
N ASP A 13 -1.26 -22.27 -7.08
CA ASP A 13 -0.59 -22.42 -5.79
C ASP A 13 -1.37 -23.38 -4.86
N LEU A 14 -2.71 -23.42 -4.93
CA LEU A 14 -3.51 -24.45 -4.24
C LEU A 14 -3.21 -25.84 -4.79
N ASP A 15 -3.06 -25.99 -6.11
CA ASP A 15 -2.68 -27.27 -6.74
C ASP A 15 -1.31 -27.75 -6.23
N ARG A 16 -0.35 -26.85 -5.98
CA ARG A 16 0.95 -27.19 -5.38
C ARG A 16 0.81 -27.77 -3.97
N LEU A 17 -0.09 -27.20 -3.15
CA LEU A 17 -0.38 -27.76 -1.81
C LEU A 17 -1.06 -29.12 -1.91
N SER A 18 -2.06 -29.26 -2.81
CA SER A 18 -2.74 -30.54 -3.04
C SER A 18 -1.76 -31.62 -3.48
N ASN A 19 -0.84 -31.32 -4.39
CA ASN A 19 0.20 -32.23 -4.86
C ASN A 19 1.21 -32.58 -3.75
N ALA A 20 1.36 -31.76 -2.73
CA ALA A 20 2.16 -32.02 -1.55
C ALA A 20 1.41 -32.80 -0.45
N GLY A 21 0.20 -33.28 -0.74
CA GLY A 21 -0.59 -34.16 0.16
C GLY A 21 -1.55 -33.43 1.09
N PHE A 22 -1.89 -32.16 0.79
CA PHE A 22 -2.92 -31.45 1.52
C PHE A 22 -4.32 -31.68 0.94
N GLU A 23 -5.26 -32.08 1.78
CA GLU A 23 -6.69 -32.05 1.48
C GLU A 23 -7.20 -30.63 1.77
N ILE A 24 -7.57 -29.89 0.73
CA ILE A 24 -7.92 -28.48 0.82
C ILE A 24 -9.44 -28.30 0.89
N THR A 25 -9.91 -27.59 1.92
CA THR A 25 -11.27 -27.10 2.04
C THR A 25 -11.26 -25.58 1.84
N THR A 26 -11.96 -25.07 0.83
CA THR A 26 -12.12 -23.63 0.61
C THR A 26 -13.45 -23.13 1.15
N SER A 27 -13.48 -21.98 1.83
CA SER A 27 -14.68 -21.37 2.42
C SER A 27 -14.50 -19.87 2.61
N GLY A 28 -15.51 -19.18 3.16
CA GLY A 28 -15.45 -17.81 3.62
C GLY A 28 -15.08 -16.79 2.55
N TYR A 29 -14.30 -15.80 2.93
CA TYR A 29 -13.98 -14.63 2.10
C TYR A 29 -13.40 -14.99 0.72
N GLY A 30 -12.54 -15.96 0.66
CA GLY A 30 -11.90 -16.38 -0.60
C GLY A 30 -12.86 -16.90 -1.67
N VAL A 31 -14.01 -17.43 -1.25
CA VAL A 31 -15.04 -18.04 -2.11
C VAL A 31 -16.22 -17.08 -2.32
N THR A 32 -16.76 -16.51 -1.24
CA THR A 32 -18.01 -15.75 -1.25
C THR A 32 -17.82 -14.24 -1.23
N GLY A 33 -16.61 -13.76 -0.92
CA GLY A 33 -16.33 -12.35 -0.64
C GLY A 33 -16.81 -11.90 0.76
N GLN A 34 -17.38 -12.81 1.56
CA GLN A 34 -17.85 -12.55 2.92
C GLN A 34 -17.06 -13.39 3.92
N LYS A 35 -16.74 -12.80 5.06
CA LYS A 35 -16.08 -13.53 6.15
C LYS A 35 -17.03 -14.54 6.78
N LEU A 36 -16.48 -15.67 7.23
CA LEU A 36 -17.21 -16.57 8.12
C LEU A 36 -17.49 -15.86 9.44
N SER A 37 -18.66 -16.13 10.04
CA SER A 37 -18.89 -15.84 11.43
C SER A 37 -17.94 -16.65 12.33
N GLU A 38 -17.75 -16.25 13.57
CA GLU A 38 -16.86 -16.96 14.50
C GLU A 38 -17.30 -18.43 14.69
N SER A 39 -18.59 -18.70 14.80
CA SER A 39 -19.11 -20.07 14.93
C SER A 39 -18.88 -20.93 13.69
N GLU A 40 -19.04 -20.35 12.50
CA GLU A 40 -18.74 -21.05 11.24
C GLU A 40 -17.23 -21.31 11.08
N LEU A 41 -16.39 -20.35 11.48
CA LEU A 41 -14.94 -20.51 11.44
C LEU A 41 -14.48 -21.61 12.40
N ILE A 42 -14.99 -21.63 13.63
CA ILE A 42 -14.73 -22.68 14.63
C ILE A 42 -15.11 -24.08 14.06
N ALA A 43 -16.30 -24.19 13.48
CA ALA A 43 -16.75 -25.44 12.88
C ALA A 43 -15.85 -25.86 11.69
N ALA A 44 -15.42 -24.92 10.87
CA ALA A 44 -14.56 -25.18 9.73
C ALA A 44 -13.12 -25.58 10.12
N LEU A 45 -12.63 -25.14 11.28
CA LEU A 45 -11.30 -25.44 11.81
C LEU A 45 -11.19 -26.78 12.53
N ALA A 46 -12.32 -27.40 12.95
CA ALA A 46 -12.39 -28.50 13.91
C ALA A 46 -11.45 -29.70 13.59
N ASP A 47 -11.19 -30.00 12.32
CA ASP A 47 -10.40 -31.11 11.86
C ASP A 47 -9.18 -30.71 10.99
N LYS A 48 -8.78 -29.43 11.04
CA LYS A 48 -7.73 -28.89 10.15
C LYS A 48 -6.38 -28.80 10.84
N ASP A 49 -5.35 -29.23 10.11
CA ASP A 49 -3.95 -29.09 10.52
C ASP A 49 -3.39 -27.70 10.21
N VAL A 50 -3.86 -27.08 9.12
CA VAL A 50 -3.38 -25.77 8.62
C VAL A 50 -4.55 -24.87 8.29
N ALA A 51 -4.46 -23.58 8.62
CA ALA A 51 -5.41 -22.59 8.14
C ALA A 51 -4.71 -21.44 7.40
N ILE A 52 -5.20 -21.12 6.20
CA ILE A 52 -4.75 -20.01 5.37
C ILE A 52 -5.88 -18.98 5.31
N VAL A 53 -5.70 -17.86 5.99
CA VAL A 53 -6.75 -16.84 6.17
C VAL A 53 -6.32 -15.49 5.61
N GLU A 54 -7.30 -14.62 5.30
CA GLU A 54 -7.01 -13.23 4.92
C GLU A 54 -7.73 -12.22 5.82
N PHE A 55 -9.01 -12.39 6.09
CA PHE A 55 -9.81 -11.43 6.85
C PHE A 55 -10.59 -12.05 8.01
N GLU A 56 -10.69 -13.36 8.10
CA GLU A 56 -11.34 -14.06 9.19
C GLU A 56 -10.60 -13.83 10.51
N PRO A 57 -11.33 -13.51 11.61
CA PRO A 57 -10.73 -13.29 12.91
C PRO A 57 -10.36 -14.61 13.57
N LEU A 58 -9.08 -14.89 13.72
CA LEU A 58 -8.57 -16.00 14.51
C LEU A 58 -8.35 -15.53 15.95
N THR A 59 -9.45 -15.50 16.70
CA THR A 59 -9.49 -15.16 18.13
C THR A 59 -8.93 -16.31 18.97
N GLU A 60 -8.68 -16.07 20.27
CA GLU A 60 -8.37 -17.12 21.25
C GLU A 60 -9.41 -18.25 21.20
N ALA A 61 -10.72 -17.91 21.14
CA ALA A 61 -11.78 -18.90 21.05
C ALA A 61 -11.69 -19.77 19.80
N ALA A 62 -11.41 -19.18 18.64
CA ALA A 62 -11.27 -19.92 17.41
C ALA A 62 -10.01 -20.82 17.40
N ILE A 63 -8.88 -20.32 17.88
CA ILE A 63 -7.63 -21.08 17.94
C ILE A 63 -7.72 -22.23 18.95
N SER A 64 -8.25 -21.96 20.17
CA SER A 64 -8.37 -22.98 21.24
C SER A 64 -9.33 -24.12 20.88
N SER A 65 -10.36 -23.84 20.07
CA SER A 65 -11.30 -24.86 19.60
C SER A 65 -10.72 -25.82 18.54
N ALA A 66 -9.65 -25.42 17.88
CA ALA A 66 -9.03 -26.14 16.77
C ALA A 66 -7.90 -27.08 17.26
N SER A 67 -8.25 -28.20 17.92
CA SER A 67 -7.30 -29.12 18.57
C SER A 67 -6.27 -29.77 17.65
N HIS A 68 -6.52 -29.77 16.34
CA HIS A 68 -5.61 -30.32 15.31
C HIS A 68 -4.73 -29.28 14.66
N LEU A 69 -4.99 -27.97 14.92
CA LEU A 69 -4.31 -26.88 14.22
C LEU A 69 -2.84 -26.79 14.61
N LYS A 70 -1.97 -26.92 13.63
CA LYS A 70 -0.51 -26.92 13.77
C LYS A 70 0.15 -25.66 13.21
N LEU A 71 -0.46 -25.04 12.21
CA LEU A 71 0.13 -23.89 11.49
C LEU A 71 -0.95 -22.92 11.02
N LEU A 72 -0.72 -21.63 11.21
CA LEU A 72 -1.52 -20.56 10.67
C LEU A 72 -0.74 -19.80 9.58
N ALA A 73 -1.43 -19.39 8.52
CA ALA A 73 -0.89 -18.52 7.50
C ALA A 73 -1.86 -17.37 7.22
N CYS A 74 -1.43 -16.15 7.49
CA CYS A 74 -2.21 -14.94 7.29
C CYS A 74 -1.76 -14.21 6.01
N CYS A 75 -2.65 -14.13 5.03
CA CYS A 75 -2.40 -13.45 3.76
C CYS A 75 -2.46 -11.91 3.90
N ARG A 76 -1.77 -11.34 4.88
CA ARG A 76 -1.71 -9.89 5.15
C ARG A 76 -0.28 -9.45 5.48
N ASN A 77 -0.02 -8.15 5.31
CA ASN A 77 1.26 -7.53 5.72
C ASN A 77 1.43 -7.56 7.26
N GLU A 78 0.32 -7.44 7.99
CA GLU A 78 0.28 -7.39 9.46
C GLU A 78 -0.75 -8.40 9.96
N PRO A 79 -0.30 -9.58 10.39
CA PRO A 79 -1.19 -10.66 10.80
C PRO A 79 -1.98 -10.34 12.08
N GLY A 80 -1.45 -9.53 13.00
CA GLY A 80 -2.12 -9.13 14.23
C GLY A 80 -3.42 -8.33 14.03
N ALA A 81 -3.74 -7.92 12.81
CA ALA A 81 -5.00 -7.28 12.50
C ALA A 81 -6.22 -8.23 12.58
N ASN A 82 -6.00 -9.54 12.45
CA ASN A 82 -7.07 -10.55 12.52
C ASN A 82 -6.66 -11.88 13.17
N VAL A 83 -5.43 -12.00 13.65
CA VAL A 83 -4.95 -13.19 14.37
C VAL A 83 -4.48 -12.78 15.75
N ASP A 84 -4.94 -13.47 16.79
CA ASP A 84 -4.37 -13.35 18.13
C ASP A 84 -3.00 -14.01 18.17
N LEU A 85 -1.98 -13.18 17.91
CA LEU A 85 -0.59 -13.64 17.82
C LEU A 85 -0.03 -14.10 19.15
N ALA A 86 -0.48 -13.49 20.26
CA ALA A 86 -0.02 -13.84 21.60
C ALA A 86 -0.54 -15.24 21.97
N PHE A 87 -1.82 -15.49 21.78
CA PHE A 87 -2.42 -16.78 22.04
C PHE A 87 -1.88 -17.89 21.10
N ALA A 88 -1.72 -17.61 19.82
CA ALA A 88 -1.12 -18.54 18.87
C ALA A 88 0.30 -18.94 19.32
N ALA A 89 1.13 -17.97 19.74
CA ALA A 89 2.47 -18.22 20.24
C ALA A 89 2.47 -19.06 21.53
N GLN A 90 1.58 -18.76 22.50
CA GLN A 90 1.43 -19.53 23.74
C GLN A 90 0.99 -20.97 23.46
N SER A 91 0.18 -21.18 22.43
CA SER A 91 -0.29 -22.50 21.98
C SER A 91 0.75 -23.25 21.13
N GLY A 92 1.93 -22.68 20.89
CA GLY A 92 2.97 -23.28 20.08
C GLY A 92 2.67 -23.33 18.58
N ILE A 93 1.71 -22.53 18.10
CA ILE A 93 1.27 -22.49 16.70
C ILE A 93 2.01 -21.36 15.97
N PRO A 94 2.90 -21.65 15.00
CA PRO A 94 3.54 -20.63 14.19
C PRO A 94 2.52 -19.91 13.29
N VAL A 95 2.69 -18.58 13.13
CA VAL A 95 1.85 -17.75 12.26
C VAL A 95 2.71 -17.16 11.14
N LEU A 96 2.54 -17.66 9.94
CA LEU A 96 3.13 -17.10 8.73
C LEU A 96 2.36 -15.84 8.31
N PHE A 97 3.04 -14.91 7.63
CA PHE A 97 2.41 -13.73 7.07
C PHE A 97 3.08 -13.29 5.76
N THR A 98 2.50 -12.32 5.07
CA THR A 98 2.93 -11.96 3.70
C THR A 98 3.35 -10.49 3.61
N PRO A 99 4.50 -10.11 4.19
CA PRO A 99 4.99 -8.74 4.17
C PRO A 99 5.36 -8.33 2.74
N GLY A 100 4.89 -7.15 2.32
CA GLY A 100 5.17 -6.63 0.98
C GLY A 100 4.36 -7.27 -0.15
N ARG A 101 3.34 -8.08 0.14
CA ARG A 101 2.49 -8.73 -0.87
C ARG A 101 1.89 -7.76 -1.92
N ASN A 102 1.66 -6.52 -1.52
CA ASN A 102 1.10 -5.47 -2.35
C ASN A 102 2.11 -4.36 -2.70
N ALA A 103 3.41 -4.59 -2.48
CA ALA A 103 4.43 -3.54 -2.65
C ALA A 103 4.48 -3.01 -4.09
N ILE A 104 4.31 -3.88 -5.08
CA ILE A 104 4.26 -3.50 -6.50
C ILE A 104 3.03 -2.62 -6.76
N ALA A 105 1.86 -3.07 -6.36
CA ALA A 105 0.60 -2.35 -6.55
C ALA A 105 0.65 -0.94 -5.93
N VAL A 106 1.11 -0.84 -4.67
CA VAL A 106 1.23 0.45 -3.98
C VAL A 106 2.25 1.35 -4.67
N ALA A 107 3.37 0.81 -5.15
CA ALA A 107 4.38 1.60 -5.85
C ALA A 107 3.85 2.18 -7.18
N GLU A 108 3.13 1.38 -7.94
CA GLU A 108 2.51 1.81 -9.20
C GLU A 108 1.43 2.88 -8.97
N TYR A 109 0.58 2.67 -7.96
CA TYR A 109 -0.44 3.63 -7.59
C TYR A 109 0.16 4.96 -7.08
N THR A 110 1.24 4.89 -6.30
CA THR A 110 1.98 6.08 -5.83
C THR A 110 2.48 6.92 -7.01
N LEU A 111 3.08 6.29 -8.03
CA LEU A 111 3.53 6.99 -9.23
C LEU A 111 2.35 7.54 -10.06
N ALA A 112 1.25 6.79 -10.14
CA ALA A 112 0.04 7.28 -10.77
C ALA A 112 -0.50 8.54 -10.08
N LEU A 113 -0.51 8.58 -8.74
CA LEU A 113 -0.92 9.75 -7.96
C LEU A 113 0.06 10.93 -8.14
N ILE A 114 1.37 10.67 -8.19
CA ILE A 114 2.38 11.70 -8.51
C ILE A 114 2.08 12.32 -9.88
N LEU A 115 1.87 11.50 -10.91
CA LEU A 115 1.52 11.98 -12.25
C LEU A 115 0.17 12.71 -12.27
N ALA A 116 -0.82 12.19 -11.56
CA ALA A 116 -2.16 12.76 -11.48
C ALA A 116 -2.14 14.19 -10.91
N VAL A 117 -1.43 14.38 -9.79
CA VAL A 117 -1.36 15.72 -9.14
C VAL A 117 -0.43 16.67 -9.88
N ALA A 118 0.72 16.18 -10.40
CA ALA A 118 1.68 17.00 -11.13
C ALA A 118 1.15 17.51 -12.49
N ARG A 119 0.22 16.80 -13.10
CA ARG A 119 -0.30 17.09 -14.44
C ARG A 119 -1.78 17.48 -14.47
N ASN A 120 -2.40 17.75 -13.31
CA ASN A 120 -3.80 18.16 -13.16
C ASN A 120 -4.83 17.20 -13.81
N ILE A 121 -4.47 15.87 -13.94
CA ILE A 121 -5.28 14.91 -14.71
C ILE A 121 -6.71 14.77 -14.17
N PRO A 122 -6.96 14.53 -12.85
CA PRO A 122 -8.33 14.39 -12.35
C PRO A 122 -9.15 15.66 -12.48
N THR A 123 -8.54 16.82 -12.23
CA THR A 123 -9.21 18.13 -12.33
C THR A 123 -9.66 18.40 -13.76
N THR A 124 -8.76 18.27 -14.73
CA THR A 124 -9.09 18.54 -16.14
C THR A 124 -10.06 17.50 -16.71
N HIS A 125 -9.94 16.23 -16.29
CA HIS A 125 -10.92 15.20 -16.63
C HIS A 125 -12.32 15.56 -16.10
N HIS A 126 -12.41 15.98 -14.83
CA HIS A 126 -13.69 16.36 -14.23
C HIS A 126 -14.33 17.54 -14.97
N LEU A 127 -13.55 18.62 -15.21
CA LEU A 127 -14.04 19.81 -15.89
C LEU A 127 -14.52 19.50 -17.31
N LEU A 128 -13.75 18.74 -18.07
CA LEU A 128 -14.13 18.39 -19.45
C LEU A 128 -15.35 17.45 -19.52
N ARG A 129 -15.49 16.52 -18.57
CA ARG A 129 -16.53 15.50 -18.60
C ARG A 129 -17.85 15.94 -17.98
N TYR A 130 -17.82 16.76 -16.93
CA TYR A 130 -18.98 17.03 -16.10
C TYR A 130 -19.38 18.51 -16.05
N THR A 131 -18.62 19.39 -16.73
CA THR A 131 -18.91 20.82 -16.84
C THR A 131 -18.73 21.28 -18.28
N ASP A 132 -19.19 22.49 -18.60
CA ASP A 132 -18.96 23.11 -19.91
C ASP A 132 -17.68 23.95 -19.97
N GLU A 133 -16.89 23.97 -18.86
CA GLU A 133 -15.80 24.93 -18.68
C GLU A 133 -14.64 24.73 -19.66
N LEU A 134 -14.35 23.49 -20.07
CA LEU A 134 -13.27 23.15 -21.01
C LEU A 134 -13.80 22.63 -22.36
N THR A 135 -15.08 22.88 -22.67
CA THR A 135 -15.71 22.43 -23.93
C THR A 135 -15.49 23.42 -25.06
N ALA A 136 -15.82 23.01 -26.28
CA ALA A 136 -15.74 23.85 -27.46
C ALA A 136 -16.57 25.15 -27.33
N GLN A 137 -17.68 25.13 -26.58
CA GLN A 137 -18.51 26.30 -26.33
C GLN A 137 -17.75 27.39 -25.55
N SER A 138 -16.89 27.00 -24.65
CA SER A 138 -16.07 27.95 -23.88
C SER A 138 -14.95 28.59 -24.68
N TYR A 139 -14.53 27.95 -25.79
CA TYR A 139 -13.38 28.38 -26.61
C TYR A 139 -13.70 28.56 -28.10
N SER A 140 -14.97 28.46 -28.51
CA SER A 140 -15.42 28.43 -29.92
C SER A 140 -14.98 29.65 -30.74
N ASP A 141 -14.94 30.82 -30.13
CA ASP A 141 -14.65 32.06 -30.83
C ASP A 141 -13.14 32.30 -31.05
N LYS A 142 -12.29 31.48 -30.43
CA LYS A 142 -10.85 31.73 -30.36
C LYS A 142 -10.05 30.72 -31.18
N SER A 143 -10.60 29.58 -31.49
CA SER A 143 -9.78 28.48 -31.98
C SER A 143 -9.74 28.37 -33.50
N GLY A 144 -10.73 28.86 -34.23
CA GLY A 144 -10.77 28.57 -35.68
C GLY A 144 -10.42 27.13 -36.00
N ALA A 145 -10.74 26.20 -35.08
CA ALA A 145 -10.10 24.93 -34.91
C ALA A 145 -10.30 24.04 -36.13
N ARG A 146 -9.43 24.21 -37.08
CA ARG A 146 -9.18 23.21 -38.10
C ARG A 146 -8.01 22.37 -37.62
N SER A 147 -8.25 21.12 -37.30
CA SER A 147 -7.22 20.10 -37.07
C SER A 147 -6.33 20.23 -35.83
N GLY A 148 -6.77 20.82 -34.73
CA GLY A 148 -6.07 20.70 -33.45
C GLY A 148 -4.77 21.49 -33.28
N ILE A 149 -4.43 22.39 -34.20
CA ILE A 149 -3.22 23.20 -34.12
C ILE A 149 -3.57 24.65 -34.41
N THR A 150 -3.93 25.40 -33.37
CA THR A 150 -3.93 26.86 -33.44
C THR A 150 -3.08 27.40 -32.29
N SER A 151 -2.09 28.21 -32.64
CA SER A 151 -1.22 28.89 -31.66
C SER A 151 -2.02 29.79 -30.71
N GLU A 152 -3.14 30.34 -31.17
CA GLU A 152 -4.04 31.21 -30.40
C GLU A 152 -4.66 30.50 -29.18
N TRP A 153 -5.00 29.19 -29.31
CA TRP A 153 -5.50 28.38 -28.20
C TRP A 153 -4.51 28.29 -27.04
N SER A 154 -3.22 28.22 -27.29
CA SER A 154 -2.17 28.12 -26.29
C SER A 154 -1.69 29.47 -25.74
N LEU A 155 -1.97 30.57 -26.41
CA LEU A 155 -1.51 31.92 -26.02
C LEU A 155 -2.49 32.67 -25.12
N ASP A 156 -3.78 32.29 -25.09
CA ASP A 156 -4.76 32.88 -24.19
C ASP A 156 -4.47 32.50 -22.73
N PRO A 157 -4.29 33.48 -21.81
CA PRO A 157 -4.06 33.17 -20.39
C PRO A 157 -5.16 32.35 -19.73
N GLY A 158 -6.39 32.39 -20.28
CA GLY A 158 -7.52 31.57 -19.83
C GLY A 158 -7.58 30.16 -20.47
N ALA A 159 -6.75 29.91 -21.47
CA ALA A 159 -6.76 28.64 -22.19
C ALA A 159 -6.31 27.46 -21.29
N PRO A 160 -6.84 26.25 -21.52
CA PRO A 160 -6.45 25.07 -20.74
C PRO A 160 -4.96 24.82 -20.71
N PHE A 161 -4.26 25.09 -21.81
CA PHE A 161 -2.81 24.92 -21.93
C PHE A 161 -2.03 25.79 -20.94
N GLN A 162 -2.43 27.03 -20.75
CA GLN A 162 -1.80 27.96 -19.78
C GLN A 162 -2.29 27.72 -18.35
N ARG A 163 -3.61 27.55 -18.19
CA ARG A 163 -4.25 27.42 -16.88
C ARG A 163 -3.86 26.16 -16.13
N PHE A 164 -3.64 25.06 -16.83
CA PHE A 164 -3.33 23.75 -16.25
C PHE A 164 -1.90 23.30 -16.59
N GLU A 165 -0.99 24.26 -16.78
CA GLU A 165 0.42 23.94 -16.93
C GLU A 165 0.88 23.09 -15.75
N GLY A 166 1.45 21.90 -16.05
CA GLY A 166 1.90 20.93 -15.07
C GLY A 166 3.41 20.89 -14.92
N VAL A 167 3.88 19.98 -14.07
CA VAL A 167 5.30 19.79 -13.79
C VAL A 167 5.77 18.46 -14.38
N GLU A 168 6.91 18.47 -15.10
CA GLU A 168 7.59 17.26 -15.52
C GLU A 168 8.31 16.59 -14.33
N LEU A 169 8.36 15.25 -14.36
CA LEU A 169 9.10 14.47 -13.35
C LEU A 169 10.60 14.39 -13.65
N PHE A 170 10.97 14.45 -14.92
CA PHE A 170 12.37 14.32 -15.36
C PHE A 170 13.27 15.35 -14.66
N GLY A 171 14.37 14.88 -14.09
CA GLY A 171 15.34 15.70 -13.37
C GLY A 171 14.92 16.21 -11.99
N LYS A 172 13.66 15.96 -11.57
CA LYS A 172 13.16 16.30 -10.21
C LYS A 172 13.63 15.28 -9.19
N THR A 173 13.47 15.63 -7.92
CA THR A 173 13.84 14.78 -6.78
C THR A 173 12.59 14.20 -6.12
N LEU A 174 12.52 12.87 -6.03
CA LEU A 174 11.56 12.15 -5.21
C LEU A 174 12.19 11.76 -3.87
N GLY A 175 11.60 12.24 -2.78
CA GLY A 175 11.91 11.85 -1.43
C GLY A 175 10.98 10.73 -0.95
N ILE A 176 11.55 9.67 -0.40
CA ILE A 176 10.80 8.53 0.12
C ILE A 176 11.05 8.43 1.63
N ILE A 177 9.97 8.51 2.43
CA ILE A 177 10.03 8.34 3.89
C ILE A 177 9.63 6.91 4.22
N GLY A 178 10.62 6.08 4.61
CA GLY A 178 10.51 4.62 4.73
C GLY A 178 11.04 3.91 3.49
N PHE A 179 12.10 3.10 3.62
CA PHE A 179 12.76 2.42 2.50
C PHE A 179 12.65 0.90 2.60
N GLY A 180 11.48 0.41 3.07
CA GLY A 180 11.09 -0.99 3.07
C GLY A 180 10.67 -1.49 1.68
N ALA A 181 9.92 -2.61 1.64
CA ALA A 181 9.50 -3.25 0.38
C ALA A 181 8.77 -2.29 -0.58
N ILE A 182 7.89 -1.42 -0.07
CA ILE A 182 7.15 -0.44 -0.89
C ILE A 182 8.10 0.66 -1.39
N GLY A 183 8.89 1.28 -0.51
CA GLY A 183 9.83 2.35 -0.88
C GLY A 183 10.83 1.92 -1.95
N GLN A 184 11.35 0.70 -1.85
CA GLN A 184 12.25 0.11 -2.84
C GLN A 184 11.57 -0.05 -4.21
N GLN A 185 10.31 -0.53 -4.24
CA GLN A 185 9.54 -0.67 -5.48
C GLN A 185 9.18 0.69 -6.10
N ILE A 186 8.91 1.72 -5.29
CA ILE A 186 8.72 3.10 -5.76
C ILE A 186 10.02 3.61 -6.39
N ALA A 187 11.16 3.48 -5.69
CA ALA A 187 12.45 3.94 -6.17
C ALA A 187 12.85 3.33 -7.52
N ALA A 188 12.69 2.01 -7.65
CA ALA A 188 13.01 1.30 -8.89
C ALA A 188 12.22 1.83 -10.10
N ARG A 189 10.93 2.15 -9.90
CA ARG A 189 10.05 2.66 -10.96
C ARG A 189 10.24 4.15 -11.20
N ALA A 190 10.44 4.94 -10.15
CA ALA A 190 10.64 6.39 -10.25
C ALA A 190 11.86 6.77 -11.09
N LYS A 191 12.92 5.98 -11.03
CA LYS A 191 14.12 6.17 -11.85
C LYS A 191 13.85 6.05 -13.35
N ALA A 192 12.91 5.20 -13.78
CA ALA A 192 12.52 5.08 -15.17
C ALA A 192 11.83 6.36 -15.72
N PHE A 193 11.27 7.19 -14.83
CA PHE A 193 10.77 8.53 -15.17
C PHE A 193 11.83 9.63 -15.11
N GLY A 194 13.09 9.26 -14.88
CA GLY A 194 14.19 10.23 -14.79
C GLY A 194 14.24 11.01 -13.47
N LEU A 195 13.52 10.56 -12.44
CA LEU A 195 13.59 11.14 -11.10
C LEU A 195 14.92 10.79 -10.41
N LYS A 196 15.50 11.75 -9.71
CA LYS A 196 16.50 11.50 -8.67
C LYS A 196 15.77 11.02 -7.43
N VAL A 197 16.24 9.92 -6.82
CA VAL A 197 15.58 9.35 -5.65
C VAL A 197 16.49 9.47 -4.44
N ILE A 198 15.96 10.06 -3.37
CA ILE A 198 16.56 10.11 -2.04
C ILE A 198 15.59 9.49 -1.05
N ALA A 199 16.08 8.93 0.07
CA ALA A 199 15.19 8.33 1.03
C ALA A 199 15.69 8.46 2.48
N SER A 200 14.76 8.36 3.43
CA SER A 200 15.02 8.28 4.85
C SER A 200 14.42 7.00 5.43
N ASP A 201 15.27 6.19 6.04
CA ASP A 201 14.87 5.03 6.86
C ASP A 201 16.02 4.70 7.81
N PRO A 202 15.88 5.00 9.12
CA PRO A 202 16.94 4.76 10.09
C PRO A 202 17.17 3.27 10.39
N PHE A 203 16.18 2.42 10.08
CA PHE A 203 16.26 0.98 10.36
C PHE A 203 16.80 0.17 9.18
N GLN A 204 16.88 0.78 7.99
CA GLN A 204 17.36 0.10 6.81
C GLN A 204 18.88 0.20 6.67
N LYS A 205 19.52 -0.90 6.26
CA LYS A 205 20.97 -0.95 6.04
C LYS A 205 21.37 -0.11 4.84
N ASP A 206 22.53 0.54 4.90
CA ASP A 206 23.04 1.37 3.81
C ASP A 206 23.23 0.58 2.51
N SER A 207 23.65 -0.71 2.60
CA SER A 207 23.77 -1.59 1.44
C SER A 207 22.48 -1.76 0.64
N VAL A 208 21.31 -1.57 1.26
CA VAL A 208 20.02 -1.62 0.55
C VAL A 208 19.82 -0.34 -0.27
N PHE A 209 20.21 0.82 0.27
CA PHE A 209 20.18 2.08 -0.49
C PHE A 209 21.13 2.00 -1.68
N ASP A 210 22.35 1.49 -1.47
CA ASP A 210 23.34 1.29 -2.53
C ASP A 210 22.83 0.38 -3.66
N GLN A 211 22.17 -0.74 -3.29
CA GLN A 211 21.60 -1.68 -4.25
C GLN A 211 20.59 -1.01 -5.20
N TYR A 212 19.83 -0.06 -4.70
CA TYR A 212 18.87 0.71 -5.50
C TYR A 212 19.47 2.01 -6.07
N GLY A 213 20.73 2.33 -5.73
CA GLY A 213 21.38 3.59 -6.07
C GLY A 213 20.59 4.80 -5.59
N VAL A 214 20.14 4.77 -4.34
CA VAL A 214 19.37 5.80 -3.65
C VAL A 214 20.24 6.42 -2.58
N GLU A 215 20.29 7.74 -2.49
CA GLU A 215 21.02 8.44 -1.44
C GLU A 215 20.19 8.46 -0.16
N LYS A 216 20.82 8.10 0.97
CA LYS A 216 20.21 8.12 2.30
C LYS A 216 20.41 9.48 2.97
N PHE A 217 19.33 10.05 3.48
CA PHE A 217 19.31 11.30 4.22
C PHE A 217 18.43 11.20 5.47
N GLU A 218 18.58 12.13 6.38
CA GLU A 218 17.63 12.32 7.46
C GLU A 218 16.29 12.87 6.93
N MET A 219 15.18 12.57 7.61
CA MET A 219 13.82 12.90 7.12
C MET A 219 13.66 14.39 6.79
N ASN A 220 14.18 15.27 7.64
CA ASN A 220 14.07 16.72 7.42
C ASN A 220 14.87 17.17 6.20
N GLU A 221 15.98 16.54 5.91
CA GLU A 221 16.75 16.82 4.69
C GLU A 221 16.01 16.32 3.44
N VAL A 222 15.38 15.12 3.52
CA VAL A 222 14.51 14.63 2.46
C VAL A 222 13.39 15.62 2.21
N ALA A 223 12.72 16.13 3.25
CA ALA A 223 11.66 17.12 3.12
C ALA A 223 12.13 18.40 2.41
N ALA A 224 13.30 18.92 2.78
CA ALA A 224 13.83 20.17 2.21
C ALA A 224 14.33 20.03 0.76
N LYS A 225 14.85 18.86 0.38
CA LYS A 225 15.49 18.64 -0.92
C LYS A 225 14.52 18.18 -2.01
N SER A 226 13.36 17.62 -1.65
CA SER A 226 12.47 16.94 -2.58
C SER A 226 11.50 17.89 -3.32
N ASP A 227 11.16 17.51 -4.55
CA ASP A 227 10.09 18.09 -5.34
C ASP A 227 8.79 17.27 -5.20
N PHE A 228 8.93 15.98 -4.92
CA PHE A 228 7.84 15.08 -4.56
C PHE A 228 8.26 14.31 -3.30
N ILE A 229 7.35 14.16 -2.34
CA ILE A 229 7.59 13.40 -1.12
C ILE A 229 6.51 12.34 -0.99
N THR A 230 6.91 11.09 -0.74
CA THR A 230 5.96 10.00 -0.49
C THR A 230 6.24 9.28 0.83
N MET A 231 5.16 8.97 1.55
CA MET A 231 5.20 8.16 2.75
C MET A 231 5.18 6.68 2.40
N ALA A 232 6.13 5.91 2.95
CA ALA A 232 6.22 4.45 2.80
C ALA A 232 6.68 3.75 4.10
N ALA A 233 6.65 4.47 5.23
CA ALA A 233 7.02 3.96 6.53
C ALA A 233 5.90 3.11 7.16
N LYS A 234 6.28 2.25 8.12
CA LYS A 234 5.33 1.51 8.96
C LYS A 234 4.88 2.39 10.13
N VAL A 235 3.62 2.23 10.56
CA VAL A 235 3.11 2.86 11.78
C VAL A 235 3.64 2.11 13.01
N THR A 236 4.27 2.85 13.89
CA THR A 236 4.67 2.44 15.23
C THR A 236 4.40 3.61 16.19
N PRO A 237 4.51 3.45 17.50
CA PRO A 237 4.43 4.59 18.43
C PRO A 237 5.40 5.72 18.06
N GLU A 238 6.62 5.39 17.60
CA GLU A 238 7.68 6.34 17.27
C GLU A 238 7.44 7.05 15.92
N THR A 239 6.73 6.41 15.00
CA THR A 239 6.45 6.97 13.66
C THR A 239 5.09 7.66 13.57
N THR A 240 4.25 7.55 14.61
CA THR A 240 2.96 8.25 14.65
C THR A 240 3.17 9.76 14.66
N GLY A 241 2.58 10.47 13.67
CA GLY A 241 2.74 11.91 13.51
C GLY A 241 4.15 12.37 13.11
N MET A 242 5.00 11.44 12.63
CA MET A 242 6.40 11.76 12.33
C MET A 242 6.54 12.86 11.27
N PHE A 243 5.63 12.94 10.31
CA PHE A 243 5.62 14.03 9.34
C PHE A 243 4.78 15.18 9.90
N SER A 244 5.43 16.00 10.70
CA SER A 244 4.82 17.03 11.53
C SER A 244 4.68 18.38 10.80
N ARG A 245 4.08 19.36 11.49
CA ARG A 245 4.00 20.77 11.05
C ARG A 245 5.38 21.36 10.75
N GLU A 246 6.37 21.05 11.58
CA GLU A 246 7.76 21.49 11.40
C GLU A 246 8.34 20.90 10.12
N THR A 247 8.11 19.60 9.87
CA THR A 247 8.59 18.93 8.66
C THR A 247 7.92 19.50 7.39
N PHE A 248 6.61 19.78 7.43
CA PHE A 248 5.93 20.45 6.31
C PHE A 248 6.52 21.84 6.03
N SER A 249 6.96 22.56 7.06
CA SER A 249 7.55 23.91 6.88
C SER A 249 8.90 23.90 6.15
N LEU A 250 9.56 22.75 6.06
CA LEU A 250 10.83 22.58 5.33
C LEU A 250 10.62 22.28 3.84
N MET A 251 9.42 21.90 3.44
CA MET A 251 9.13 21.56 2.04
C MET A 251 9.27 22.76 1.12
N LYS A 252 9.68 22.53 -0.12
CA LYS A 252 9.70 23.56 -1.16
C LYS A 252 8.27 24.02 -1.47
N PRO A 253 8.04 25.31 -1.75
CA PRO A 253 6.72 25.79 -2.17
C PRO A 253 6.19 25.11 -3.44
N SER A 254 7.08 24.62 -4.29
CA SER A 254 6.75 23.85 -5.50
C SER A 254 6.60 22.35 -5.28
N ALA A 255 6.75 21.85 -4.04
CA ALA A 255 6.72 20.43 -3.76
C ALA A 255 5.31 19.87 -3.64
N PHE A 256 5.19 18.57 -3.94
CA PHE A 256 3.96 17.78 -3.77
C PHE A 256 4.16 16.71 -2.70
N PHE A 257 3.11 16.52 -1.88
CA PHE A 257 3.09 15.51 -0.83
C PHE A 257 2.16 14.35 -1.18
N ILE A 258 2.63 13.11 -1.08
CA ILE A 258 1.89 11.91 -1.45
C ILE A 258 1.82 10.95 -0.24
N ASN A 259 0.60 10.48 0.11
CA ASN A 259 0.44 9.49 1.16
C ASN A 259 -0.42 8.31 0.70
N THR A 260 0.24 7.20 0.43
CA THR A 260 -0.35 5.88 0.15
C THR A 260 -0.02 4.86 1.26
N ALA A 261 0.55 5.32 2.38
CA ALA A 261 0.91 4.47 3.51
C ALA A 261 -0.21 4.43 4.56
N ARG A 262 -0.16 5.31 5.55
CA ARG A 262 -1.17 5.43 6.62
C ARG A 262 -1.32 6.88 7.05
N ALA A 263 -2.53 7.28 7.41
CA ALA A 263 -2.79 8.64 7.91
C ALA A 263 -2.06 8.92 9.23
N ALA A 264 -1.96 7.93 10.09
CA ALA A 264 -1.33 8.05 11.40
C ALA A 264 0.15 8.51 11.37
N LEU A 265 0.83 8.43 10.23
CA LEU A 265 2.21 8.90 10.06
C LEU A 265 2.31 10.43 9.96
N VAL A 266 1.20 11.13 9.75
CA VAL A 266 1.17 12.52 9.27
C VAL A 266 0.26 13.37 10.14
N ASP A 267 0.68 14.58 10.45
CA ASP A 267 -0.18 15.62 11.02
C ASP A 267 -1.11 16.16 9.93
N TYR A 268 -2.34 15.63 9.85
CA TYR A 268 -3.33 16.00 8.83
C TYR A 268 -3.87 17.43 9.01
N GLU A 269 -3.85 18.00 10.22
CA GLU A 269 -4.19 19.41 10.43
C GLU A 269 -3.12 20.30 9.82
N ALA A 270 -1.86 20.01 10.07
CA ALA A 270 -0.75 20.74 9.45
C ALA A 270 -0.75 20.60 7.93
N LEU A 271 -1.02 19.39 7.39
CA LEU A 271 -1.14 19.16 5.95
C LEU A 271 -2.25 20.03 5.33
N TYR A 272 -3.42 20.08 5.97
CA TYR A 272 -4.51 20.95 5.50
C TYR A 272 -4.09 22.42 5.48
N ASP A 273 -3.48 22.91 6.56
CA ASP A 273 -3.07 24.31 6.69
C ASP A 273 -2.08 24.72 5.59
N VAL A 274 -1.08 23.87 5.29
CA VAL A 274 -0.08 24.21 4.25
C VAL A 274 -0.67 24.14 2.84
N LEU A 275 -1.63 23.26 2.58
CA LEU A 275 -2.34 23.16 1.31
C LEU A 275 -3.29 24.35 1.11
N ALA A 276 -4.11 24.67 2.11
CA ALA A 276 -5.06 25.79 2.06
C ALA A 276 -4.36 27.14 1.93
N ALA A 277 -3.17 27.27 2.54
CA ALA A 277 -2.35 28.47 2.44
C ALA A 277 -1.46 28.52 1.17
N GLY A 278 -1.49 27.50 0.31
CA GLY A 278 -0.65 27.40 -0.89
C GLY A 278 0.86 27.36 -0.58
N LYS A 279 1.25 26.88 0.60
CA LYS A 279 2.67 26.77 1.00
C LYS A 279 3.41 25.62 0.36
N ILE A 280 2.67 24.63 -0.15
CA ILE A 280 3.15 23.57 -1.03
C ILE A 280 2.26 23.54 -2.27
N ALA A 281 2.75 23.00 -3.37
CA ALA A 281 2.03 23.02 -4.64
C ALA A 281 0.76 22.16 -4.62
N GLY A 282 0.79 21.02 -3.92
CA GLY A 282 -0.38 20.16 -3.82
C GLY A 282 -0.09 18.86 -3.08
N ALA A 283 -1.12 18.02 -3.00
CA ALA A 283 -0.99 16.68 -2.41
C ALA A 283 -1.82 15.63 -3.16
N ALA A 284 -1.47 14.35 -2.94
CA ALA A 284 -2.29 13.21 -3.35
C ALA A 284 -2.41 12.23 -2.18
N LEU A 285 -3.63 11.92 -1.77
CA LEU A 285 -3.92 11.13 -0.59
C LEU A 285 -4.79 9.93 -0.94
N ASP A 286 -4.37 8.76 -0.48
CA ASP A 286 -5.13 7.51 -0.58
C ASP A 286 -5.62 7.02 0.79
N VAL A 287 -5.17 7.65 1.88
CA VAL A 287 -5.47 7.26 3.27
C VAL A 287 -5.85 8.47 4.11
N TYR A 288 -6.73 8.25 5.11
CA TYR A 288 -7.33 9.32 5.91
C TYR A 288 -7.42 8.93 7.38
N PRO A 289 -7.49 9.90 8.31
CA PRO A 289 -7.73 9.62 9.74
C PRO A 289 -9.05 8.89 10.02
N ALA A 290 -10.07 9.15 9.19
CA ALA A 290 -11.34 8.42 9.19
C ALA A 290 -11.58 7.88 7.77
N GLU A 291 -11.81 6.58 7.65
CA GLU A 291 -12.06 5.88 6.38
C GLU A 291 -13.38 5.11 6.43
N PRO A 292 -14.23 5.24 5.42
CA PRO A 292 -14.13 6.12 4.24
C PRO A 292 -14.07 7.60 4.58
N LEU A 293 -13.44 8.42 3.70
CA LEU A 293 -13.35 9.88 3.90
C LEU A 293 -14.74 10.48 4.11
N PRO A 294 -14.98 11.19 5.22
CA PRO A 294 -16.29 11.82 5.49
C PRO A 294 -16.72 12.80 4.41
N SER A 295 -18.04 12.88 4.16
CA SER A 295 -18.60 13.75 3.13
C SER A 295 -18.39 15.24 3.40
N ASP A 296 -18.21 15.63 4.67
CA ASP A 296 -17.94 16.99 5.15
C ASP A 296 -16.45 17.28 5.35
N SER A 297 -15.57 16.37 4.95
CA SER A 297 -14.14 16.58 5.09
C SER A 297 -13.65 17.84 4.38
N LYS A 298 -12.94 18.69 5.13
CA LYS A 298 -12.35 19.95 4.63
C LYS A 298 -11.38 19.75 3.44
N PHE A 299 -10.74 18.57 3.33
CA PHE A 299 -9.85 18.26 2.21
C PHE A 299 -10.58 18.25 0.86
N ARG A 300 -11.88 17.95 0.83
CA ARG A 300 -12.68 17.93 -0.40
C ARG A 300 -12.89 19.31 -1.04
N SER A 301 -12.67 20.37 -0.30
CA SER A 301 -12.80 21.77 -0.80
C SER A 301 -11.50 22.31 -1.40
N LEU A 302 -10.37 21.61 -1.24
CA LEU A 302 -9.08 22.05 -1.77
C LEU A 302 -8.99 21.76 -3.28
N SER A 303 -8.48 22.73 -4.05
CA SER A 303 -8.30 22.59 -5.50
C SER A 303 -6.97 21.94 -5.90
N ASN A 304 -5.98 21.93 -4.99
CA ASN A 304 -4.62 21.43 -5.22
C ASN A 304 -4.41 20.04 -4.61
N ILE A 305 -5.44 19.18 -4.62
CA ILE A 305 -5.37 17.85 -4.04
C ILE A 305 -6.01 16.80 -4.96
N VAL A 306 -5.44 15.59 -4.94
CA VAL A 306 -6.02 14.38 -5.51
C VAL A 306 -6.38 13.43 -4.38
N LEU A 307 -7.61 12.92 -4.37
CA LEU A 307 -8.13 12.03 -3.33
C LEU A 307 -8.52 10.70 -3.93
N SER A 308 -8.18 9.59 -3.26
CA SER A 308 -8.60 8.24 -3.62
C SER A 308 -8.94 7.41 -2.37
N PRO A 309 -9.87 6.44 -2.46
CA PRO A 309 -10.46 5.80 -1.28
C PRO A 309 -9.71 4.52 -0.87
N HIS A 310 -8.43 4.62 -0.50
CA HIS A 310 -7.55 3.54 0.00
C HIS A 310 -7.44 2.35 -0.98
N LEU A 311 -7.09 2.65 -2.24
CA LEU A 311 -7.00 1.67 -3.32
C LEU A 311 -5.58 1.27 -3.71
N ALA A 312 -4.54 1.91 -3.16
CA ALA A 312 -3.16 1.70 -3.60
C ALA A 312 -2.71 0.24 -3.57
N GLY A 313 -3.20 -0.54 -2.60
CA GLY A 313 -2.89 -1.97 -2.48
C GLY A 313 -3.91 -2.91 -3.14
N SER A 314 -4.92 -2.39 -3.85
CA SER A 314 -6.06 -3.18 -4.36
C SER A 314 -5.88 -3.52 -5.82
N THR A 315 -5.16 -4.62 -6.13
CA THR A 315 -5.08 -5.17 -7.49
C THR A 315 -5.39 -6.66 -7.50
N ALA A 316 -5.76 -7.17 -8.67
CA ALA A 316 -6.06 -8.59 -8.87
C ALA A 316 -4.84 -9.49 -8.62
N GLU A 317 -3.63 -8.97 -8.85
CA GLU A 317 -2.36 -9.70 -8.76
C GLU A 317 -1.88 -9.89 -7.33
N VAL A 318 -2.33 -9.07 -6.37
CA VAL A 318 -1.94 -9.17 -4.96
C VAL A 318 -2.23 -10.56 -4.39
N LYS A 319 -3.35 -11.19 -4.82
CA LYS A 319 -3.65 -12.58 -4.43
C LYS A 319 -2.58 -13.57 -4.92
N ASN A 320 -2.00 -13.36 -6.10
CA ASN A 320 -0.97 -14.25 -6.63
C ASN A 320 0.32 -14.14 -5.82
N HIS A 321 0.67 -12.91 -5.40
CA HIS A 321 1.86 -12.67 -4.58
C HIS A 321 1.74 -13.35 -3.22
N HIS A 322 0.64 -13.12 -2.48
CA HIS A 322 0.51 -13.75 -1.17
C HIS A 322 0.32 -15.27 -1.27
N SER A 323 -0.38 -15.77 -2.29
CA SER A 323 -0.51 -17.21 -2.51
C SER A 323 0.84 -17.88 -2.65
N LYS A 324 1.68 -17.34 -3.55
CA LYS A 324 3.03 -17.86 -3.74
C LYS A 324 3.86 -17.80 -2.46
N MET A 325 3.83 -16.67 -1.73
CA MET A 325 4.60 -16.49 -0.49
C MET A 325 4.20 -17.52 0.58
N VAL A 326 2.89 -17.66 0.82
CA VAL A 326 2.37 -18.60 1.83
C VAL A 326 2.65 -20.04 1.44
N VAL A 327 2.40 -20.42 0.19
CA VAL A 327 2.60 -21.79 -0.27
C VAL A 327 4.07 -22.17 -0.27
N ASP A 328 4.96 -21.28 -0.72
CA ASP A 328 6.41 -21.51 -0.66
C ASP A 328 6.86 -21.74 0.79
N ASP A 329 6.35 -20.95 1.76
CA ASP A 329 6.70 -21.10 3.18
C ASP A 329 6.15 -22.42 3.77
N ILE A 330 4.90 -22.77 3.49
CA ILE A 330 4.31 -24.04 3.96
C ILE A 330 5.09 -25.24 3.41
N LEU A 331 5.44 -25.23 2.12
CA LEU A 331 6.22 -26.31 1.49
C LEU A 331 7.64 -26.40 2.05
N ASN A 332 8.28 -25.26 2.38
CA ASN A 332 9.57 -25.25 3.07
C ASN A 332 9.47 -25.86 4.47
N ILE A 333 8.44 -25.49 5.24
CA ILE A 333 8.20 -26.05 6.58
C ILE A 333 7.92 -27.55 6.51
N LEU A 334 7.17 -28.02 5.51
CA LEU A 334 6.91 -29.44 5.29
C LEU A 334 8.21 -30.23 5.05
N GLN A 335 9.22 -29.60 4.48
CA GLN A 335 10.56 -30.16 4.26
C GLN A 335 11.49 -30.01 5.49
N GLY A 336 10.99 -29.46 6.60
CA GLY A 336 11.79 -29.18 7.81
C GLY A 336 12.64 -27.92 7.74
N ASN A 337 12.46 -27.08 6.73
CA ASN A 337 13.21 -25.83 6.56
C ASN A 337 12.58 -24.67 7.36
N SER A 338 13.42 -23.81 7.92
CA SER A 338 12.97 -22.56 8.53
C SER A 338 12.61 -21.52 7.47
N VAL A 339 11.68 -20.63 7.81
CA VAL A 339 11.25 -19.50 6.97
C VAL A 339 11.34 -18.21 7.75
N HIS A 340 11.43 -17.08 7.03
CA HIS A 340 11.60 -15.76 7.66
C HIS A 340 10.28 -14.99 7.85
N ARG A 341 9.23 -15.34 7.09
CA ARG A 341 7.93 -14.67 7.13
C ARG A 341 7.03 -15.29 8.21
N VAL A 342 7.47 -15.21 9.44
CA VAL A 342 6.78 -15.74 10.63
C VAL A 342 6.78 -14.69 11.74
N SER A 343 5.67 -14.56 12.47
CA SER A 343 5.50 -13.55 13.51
C SER A 343 6.38 -13.80 14.74
N HIS A 344 6.57 -15.08 15.10
CA HIS A 344 7.39 -15.53 16.24
C HIS A 344 8.37 -16.60 15.80
N PRO A 345 9.61 -16.22 15.43
CA PRO A 345 10.63 -17.16 14.94
C PRO A 345 10.97 -18.29 15.94
N ASP A 346 10.92 -17.98 17.23
CA ASP A 346 11.21 -18.98 18.29
C ASP A 346 10.14 -20.08 18.34
N VAL A 347 8.87 -19.72 18.14
CA VAL A 347 7.75 -20.69 18.06
C VAL A 347 7.94 -21.60 16.86
N LEU A 348 8.29 -21.05 15.70
CA LEU A 348 8.59 -21.85 14.52
C LEU A 348 9.78 -22.79 14.76
N ALA A 349 10.85 -22.30 15.40
CA ALA A 349 12.02 -23.14 15.69
C ALA A 349 11.70 -24.32 16.62
N GLN A 350 10.84 -24.12 17.62
CA GLN A 350 10.35 -25.17 18.51
C GLN A 350 9.44 -26.15 17.75
N PHE A 351 8.52 -25.63 16.96
CA PHE A 351 7.62 -26.41 16.11
C PHE A 351 8.38 -27.36 15.17
N LEU A 352 9.41 -26.88 14.49
CA LEU A 352 10.24 -27.70 13.60
C LEU A 352 11.00 -28.80 14.38
N LYS A 353 11.49 -28.52 15.60
CA LYS A 353 12.14 -29.52 16.46
C LYS A 353 11.18 -30.61 16.95
N SER A 354 9.91 -30.32 17.12
CA SER A 354 8.87 -31.30 17.53
C SER A 354 8.31 -32.13 16.38
N GLY A 355 8.86 -32.01 15.17
CA GLY A 355 8.43 -32.74 13.99
C GLY A 355 7.68 -31.89 12.94
N GLY A 356 7.37 -30.66 13.24
CA GLY A 356 6.76 -29.76 12.28
C GLY A 356 5.40 -30.22 11.76
N LEU A 357 5.25 -30.25 10.45
CA LEU A 357 4.06 -30.75 9.75
C LEU A 357 4.11 -32.24 9.42
N SER A 358 5.07 -32.98 9.97
CA SER A 358 5.18 -34.46 9.75
C SER A 358 4.09 -35.24 10.50
#